data_a4f57a6970a6dd64342493f5b55f6e0b
#
_entry.id   a4f57a6970a6dd64342493f5b55f6e0b
#
_cell.length_a   1.000
_cell.length_b   1.000
_cell.length_c   1.000
_cell.angle_alpha   90.00
_cell.angle_beta   90.00
_cell.angle_gamma   90.00
#
_symmetry.space_group_name_H-M   'P 1'
#
loop_
_entity.id
_entity.type
_entity.pdbx_description
1 polymer ?
#
loop_
_entity_poly.entity_id
_entity_poly.type
_entity_poly.pdbx_seq_one_letter_code
_entity_poly.pdbx_strand_id
1 'polypeptide(L)' 'LRLLNQPPVRVGVMPTLGPVRLAAFLASFERSHPGVEVAIREGRPAALAAWLEADALDAAILNPLDAPGEV' A
#
# COMPACT_ATOMS: atom_id res chain seq x y z
N LEU A 1 -5.40 11.92 -17.85
CA LEU A 1 -6.03 13.01 -17.14
C LEU A 1 -6.32 12.64 -15.70
N ARG A 2 -5.91 13.49 -14.80
CA ARG A 2 -6.10 13.22 -13.39
C ARG A 2 -7.09 14.21 -12.81
N LEU A 3 -7.96 13.70 -11.94
CA LEU A 3 -8.90 14.56 -11.25
C LEU A 3 -8.16 15.39 -10.20
N LEU A 4 -8.41 16.70 -10.20
CA LEU A 4 -7.64 17.59 -9.35
C LEU A 4 -7.86 17.37 -7.86
N ASN A 5 -9.05 16.93 -7.47
CA ASN A 5 -9.37 16.80 -6.06
C ASN A 5 -9.30 15.38 -5.54
N GLN A 6 -8.80 14.47 -6.37
CA GLN A 6 -8.72 13.09 -5.96
C GLN A 6 -7.49 12.88 -5.10
N PRO A 7 -7.65 12.39 -3.86
CA PRO A 7 -6.49 12.14 -3.02
C PRO A 7 -5.73 10.93 -3.52
N PRO A 8 -4.44 10.83 -3.21
CA PRO A 8 -3.67 9.66 -3.57
C PRO A 8 -4.16 8.43 -2.82
N VAL A 9 -3.95 7.27 -3.43
CA VAL A 9 -4.20 6.01 -2.75
C VAL A 9 -3.06 5.79 -1.77
N ARG A 10 -3.40 5.55 -0.52
CA ARG A 10 -2.42 5.39 0.54
C ARG A 10 -2.18 3.92 0.78
N VAL A 11 -0.96 3.46 0.54
CA VAL A 11 -0.61 2.04 0.64
C VAL A 11 0.51 1.86 1.65
N GLY A 12 0.27 1.00 2.62
CA GLY A 12 1.29 0.65 3.59
C GLY A 12 2.02 -0.59 3.13
N VAL A 13 3.34 -0.61 3.30
CA VAL A 13 4.15 -1.75 2.91
C VAL A 13 5.08 -2.11 4.05
N MET A 14 5.39 -3.41 4.17
CA MET A 14 6.36 -3.87 5.13
C MET A 14 7.77 -3.62 4.59
N PRO A 15 8.70 -3.30 5.49
CA PRO A 15 10.10 -3.12 5.04
C PRO A 15 10.65 -4.37 4.37
N THR A 16 10.18 -5.56 4.76
CA THR A 16 10.68 -6.80 4.20
C THR A 16 10.15 -7.09 2.80
N LEU A 17 9.24 -6.26 2.30
CA LEU A 17 8.73 -6.47 0.95
C LEU A 17 9.84 -6.35 -0.08
N GLY A 18 10.74 -5.40 0.11
CA GLY A 18 11.86 -5.22 -0.79
C GLY A 18 11.53 -4.35 -1.98
N PRO A 19 12.57 -3.69 -2.53
CA PRO A 19 12.34 -2.73 -3.62
C PRO A 19 11.87 -3.36 -4.92
N VAL A 20 12.28 -4.60 -5.20
CA VAL A 20 11.87 -5.23 -6.46
C VAL A 20 10.39 -5.51 -6.46
N ARG A 21 9.87 -6.06 -5.37
CA ARG A 21 8.44 -6.34 -5.29
C ARG A 21 7.61 -5.08 -5.26
N LEU A 22 8.11 -4.07 -4.56
CA LEU A 22 7.40 -2.80 -4.51
C LEU A 22 7.32 -2.18 -5.89
N ALA A 23 8.44 -2.20 -6.63
CA ALA A 23 8.46 -1.64 -7.98
C ALA A 23 7.49 -2.40 -8.89
N ALA A 24 7.44 -3.73 -8.76
CA ALA A 24 6.53 -4.54 -9.56
C ALA A 24 5.07 -4.19 -9.25
N PHE A 25 4.76 -4.00 -7.98
CA PHE A 25 3.42 -3.61 -7.58
C PHE A 25 3.04 -2.25 -8.17
N LEU A 26 3.95 -1.28 -8.05
CA LEU A 26 3.65 0.05 -8.54
C LEU A 26 3.46 0.07 -10.04
N ALA A 27 4.28 -0.69 -10.78
CA ALA A 27 4.14 -0.76 -12.22
C ALA A 27 2.80 -1.40 -12.61
N SER A 28 2.42 -2.46 -11.91
CA SER A 28 1.15 -3.12 -12.17
C SER A 28 -0.02 -2.20 -11.85
N PHE A 29 0.07 -1.50 -10.73
CA PHE A 29 -1.00 -0.60 -10.31
C PHE A 29 -1.17 0.53 -11.33
N GLU A 30 -0.06 1.07 -11.81
CA GLU A 30 -0.15 2.16 -12.76
C GLU A 30 -0.77 1.72 -14.08
N ARG A 31 -0.50 0.49 -14.50
CA ARG A 31 -1.13 -0.02 -15.71
C ARG A 31 -2.63 -0.18 -15.53
N SER A 32 -3.06 -0.59 -14.35
CA SER A 32 -4.48 -0.79 -14.08
C SER A 32 -5.21 0.50 -13.79
N HIS A 33 -4.53 1.46 -13.21
CA HIS A 33 -5.15 2.71 -12.77
C HIS A 33 -4.28 3.90 -13.16
N PRO A 34 -4.16 4.17 -14.47
CA PRO A 34 -3.32 5.28 -14.91
C PRO A 34 -3.82 6.61 -14.37
N GLY A 35 -2.88 7.45 -13.97
CA GLY A 35 -3.22 8.79 -13.50
C GLY A 35 -3.57 8.84 -12.01
N VAL A 36 -3.57 7.73 -11.31
CA VAL A 36 -3.83 7.71 -9.88
C VAL A 36 -2.51 7.75 -9.12
N GLU A 37 -2.39 8.69 -8.21
CA GLU A 37 -1.20 8.79 -7.38
C GLU A 37 -1.22 7.77 -6.27
N VAL A 38 -0.04 7.26 -5.92
CA VAL A 38 0.10 6.30 -4.84
C VAL A 38 1.07 6.88 -3.81
N ALA A 39 0.64 6.92 -2.56
CA ALA A 39 1.48 7.33 -1.45
C ALA A 39 1.87 6.09 -0.68
N ILE A 40 3.17 5.88 -0.52
CA ILE A 40 3.69 4.68 0.13
C ILE A 40 4.15 5.02 1.53
N ARG A 41 3.79 4.17 2.48
CA ARG A 41 4.23 4.32 3.86
C ARG A 41 4.69 2.98 4.38
N GLU A 42 5.91 2.94 4.91
CA GLU A 42 6.46 1.70 5.45
C GLU A 42 6.12 1.56 6.91
N GLY A 43 5.85 0.32 7.31
CA GLY A 43 5.59 0.04 8.70
C GLY A 43 5.55 -1.45 8.96
N ARG A 44 5.69 -1.82 10.21
CA ARG A 44 5.56 -3.21 10.61
C ARG A 44 4.10 -3.61 10.58
N PRO A 45 3.81 -4.93 10.59
CA PRO A 45 2.43 -5.37 10.48
C PRO A 45 1.49 -4.76 11.50
N ALA A 46 1.94 -4.61 12.75
CA ALA A 46 1.08 -4.01 13.77
C ALA A 46 0.78 -2.56 13.47
N ALA A 47 1.78 -1.82 12.96
CA ALA A 47 1.57 -0.43 12.60
C ALA A 47 0.63 -0.32 11.39
N LEU A 48 0.82 -1.19 10.41
CA LEU A 48 -0.04 -1.17 9.23
C LEU A 48 -1.49 -1.46 9.61
N ALA A 49 -1.70 -2.42 10.49
CA ALA A 49 -3.05 -2.73 10.95
C ALA A 49 -3.68 -1.55 11.67
N ALA A 50 -2.90 -0.90 12.53
CA ALA A 50 -3.41 0.26 13.25
C ALA A 50 -3.75 1.40 12.30
N TRP A 51 -2.91 1.62 11.29
CA TRP A 51 -3.17 2.68 10.31
C TRP A 51 -4.40 2.38 9.47
N LEU A 52 -4.63 1.11 9.13
CA LEU A 52 -5.84 0.74 8.40
C LEU A 52 -7.07 1.00 9.25
N GLU A 53 -7.02 0.62 10.52
CA GLU A 53 -8.15 0.85 11.43
C GLU A 53 -8.42 2.33 11.63
N ALA A 54 -7.37 3.13 11.65
CA ALA A 54 -7.51 4.57 11.83
C ALA A 54 -7.87 5.29 10.53
N ASP A 55 -8.07 4.54 9.45
CA ASP A 55 -8.38 5.11 8.14
C ASP A 55 -7.24 5.99 7.63
N ALA A 56 -6.01 5.65 8.03
CA ALA A 56 -4.82 6.34 7.56
C ALA A 56 -4.23 5.69 6.32
N LEU A 57 -4.67 4.50 5.98
CA LEU A 57 -4.27 3.79 4.77
C LEU A 57 -5.50 3.28 4.05
N ASP A 58 -5.38 3.14 2.74
CA ASP A 58 -6.43 2.52 1.93
C ASP A 58 -6.18 1.03 1.75
N ALA A 59 -4.91 0.62 1.80
CA ALA A 59 -4.54 -0.77 1.63
C ALA A 59 -3.18 -1.02 2.25
N ALA A 60 -2.86 -2.28 2.47
CA ALA A 60 -1.56 -2.66 2.99
C ALA A 60 -1.10 -3.91 2.27
N ILE A 61 0.20 -3.98 2.01
CA ILE A 61 0.82 -5.14 1.40
C ILE A 61 1.66 -5.84 2.46
N LEU A 62 1.28 -7.06 2.78
CA LEU A 62 1.93 -7.83 3.82
C LEU A 62 2.49 -9.11 3.25
N ASN A 63 3.59 -9.57 3.86
CA ASN A 63 4.06 -10.91 3.61
C ASN A 63 3.04 -11.87 4.24
N PRO A 64 2.58 -12.90 3.53
CA PRO A 64 1.58 -13.80 4.12
C PRO A 64 2.01 -14.43 5.43
N LEU A 65 3.32 -14.64 5.62
CA LEU A 65 3.81 -15.22 6.86
C LEU A 65 3.71 -14.26 8.03
N ASP A 66 3.65 -12.96 7.74
CA ASP A 66 3.58 -11.94 8.78
C ASP A 66 2.19 -11.34 8.92
N ALA A 67 1.24 -11.81 8.15
CA ALA A 67 -0.11 -11.27 8.23
C ALA A 67 -0.70 -11.55 9.61
N PRO A 68 -1.32 -10.55 10.24
CA PRO A 68 -1.93 -10.78 11.54
C PRO A 68 -3.18 -11.63 11.40
N GLY A 69 -3.35 -12.52 12.37
CA GLY A 69 -4.56 -13.29 12.45
C GLY A 69 -4.71 -14.31 11.36
N GLU A 70 -5.91 -14.73 11.22
CA GLU A 70 -6.28 -15.74 10.29
C GLU A 70 -6.71 -15.13 9.00
N VAL A 71 -6.45 -15.76 7.96
CA VAL A 71 -6.83 -15.20 6.67
C VAL A 71 -8.04 -15.88 6.12
#